data_ecf9e7657b15709a088c2c037ad81329
#
_entry.id   ecf9e7657b15709a088c2c037ad81329
#
_cell.length_a   1.000
_cell.length_b   1.000
_cell.length_c   1.000
_cell.angle_alpha   90.00
_cell.angle_beta   90.00
_cell.angle_gamma   90.00
#
_symmetry.space_group_name_H-M   'P 1'
#
loop_
_entity.id
_entity.type
_entity.pdbx_description
1 polymer ?
#
loop_
_entity_poly.entity_id
_entity_poly.type
_entity_poly.pdbx_seq_one_letter_code
_entity_poly.pdbx_strand_id
1 'polypeptide(L)' 'MRRKNKELNSDSSILTADEVAEYLKLSKITVYKLAKNGSLPGFRVGGSWRFSKSNIEKMM' A
#
# COMPACT_ATOMS: atom_id res chain seq x y z
N MET A 1 5.78 5.56 22.16
CA MET A 1 6.20 5.33 21.91
C MET A 1 6.33 5.20 21.43
N ARG A 2 6.05 5.10 21.28
CA ARG A 2 6.38 4.80 20.87
C ARG A 2 6.34 4.47 20.16
N ARG A 3 6.10 4.24 19.96
CA ARG A 3 6.26 3.81 19.41
C ARG A 3 6.22 3.16 18.90
N LYS A 4 5.94 2.74 18.87
CA LYS A 4 6.16 2.07 18.60
C LYS A 4 6.17 1.70 17.81
N ASN A 5 5.83 1.75 17.54
CA ASN A 5 6.03 1.33 16.83
C ASN A 5 6.56 1.30 16.17
N LYS A 6 6.73 1.46 16.16
CA LYS A 6 7.44 1.31 15.45
C LYS A 6 7.98 0.50 14.97
N GLU A 7 8.19 0.16 15.12
CA GLU A 7 8.66 -0.75 14.67
C GLU A 7 8.08 -1.79 14.26
N LEU A 8 7.41 -1.90 14.37
CA LEU A 8 6.71 -2.79 13.89
C LEU A 8 7.14 -3.12 12.71
N ASN A 9 7.77 -3.20 12.35
CA ASN A 9 8.34 -3.47 11.29
C ASN A 9 7.82 -3.09 10.05
N SER A 10 8.57 -2.70 9.19
CA SER A 10 8.17 -2.15 7.96
C SER A 10 7.58 -3.14 7.03
N ASP A 11 7.97 -4.39 7.10
CA ASP A 11 7.42 -5.32 6.13
C ASP A 11 6.01 -5.73 6.47
N SER A 12 5.50 -5.39 7.63
CA SER A 12 4.09 -5.62 7.91
C SER A 12 3.30 -4.33 7.83
N SER A 13 3.86 -3.28 7.26
CA SER A 13 3.17 -2.00 7.14
C SER A 13 2.04 -2.06 6.14
N ILE A 14 0.95 -1.41 6.47
CA ILE A 14 -0.20 -1.27 5.58
C ILE A 14 -0.20 0.16 5.06
N LEU A 15 -0.30 0.30 3.75
CA LEU A 15 -0.23 1.60 3.10
C LEU A 15 -1.59 2.00 2.54
N THR A 16 -1.85 3.30 2.55
CA THR A 16 -3.01 3.84 1.86
C THR A 16 -2.66 4.01 0.37
N ALA A 17 -3.68 4.29 -0.45
CA ALA A 17 -3.42 4.54 -1.86
C ALA A 17 -2.53 5.76 -2.05
N ASP A 18 -2.70 6.80 -1.22
CA ASP A 18 -1.82 7.96 -1.29
C ASP A 18 -0.37 7.59 -1.02
N GLU A 19 -0.16 6.76 -0.02
CA GLU A 19 1.19 6.34 0.34
C GLU A 19 1.81 5.48 -0.76
N VAL A 20 1.01 4.60 -1.38
CA VAL A 20 1.51 3.79 -2.48
C VAL A 20 1.86 4.66 -3.68
N ALA A 21 1.03 5.64 -3.97
CA ALA A 21 1.30 6.55 -5.08
C ALA A 21 2.64 7.25 -4.88
N GLU A 22 2.89 7.72 -3.68
CA GLU A 22 4.14 8.37 -3.37
C GLU A 22 5.32 7.40 -3.42
N TYR A 23 5.12 6.21 -2.88
CA TYR A 23 6.16 5.20 -2.83
C TYR A 23 6.59 4.75 -4.23
N LEU A 24 5.62 4.57 -5.12
CA LEU A 24 5.89 4.10 -6.48
C LEU A 24 6.03 5.24 -7.48
N LYS A 25 5.87 6.48 -7.02
CA LYS A 25 5.96 7.66 -7.89
C LYS A 25 4.91 7.65 -8.99
N LEU A 26 3.70 7.24 -8.64
CA LEU A 26 2.58 7.20 -9.56
C LEU A 26 1.51 8.18 -9.10
N SER A 27 0.58 8.51 -9.98
CA SER A 27 -0.58 9.29 -9.56
C SER A 27 -1.52 8.38 -8.79
N LYS A 28 -2.33 8.99 -7.93
CA LYS A 28 -3.32 8.25 -7.16
C LYS A 28 -4.32 7.53 -8.06
N ILE A 29 -4.70 8.20 -9.16
CA ILE A 29 -5.63 7.62 -10.11
C ILE A 29 -5.04 6.34 -10.71
N THR A 30 -3.76 6.36 -11.04
CA THR A 30 -3.08 5.19 -11.57
C THR A 30 -3.06 4.06 -10.56
N VAL A 31 -2.83 4.39 -9.28
CA VAL A 31 -2.83 3.38 -8.22
C VAL A 31 -4.20 2.69 -8.14
N TYR A 32 -5.27 3.47 -8.19
CA TYR A 32 -6.61 2.89 -8.14
C TYR A 32 -6.88 1.99 -9.35
N LYS A 33 -6.46 2.42 -10.53
CA LYS A 33 -6.64 1.62 -11.73
C LYS A 33 -5.92 0.29 -11.63
N LEU A 34 -4.67 0.33 -11.18
CA LEU A 34 -3.87 -0.88 -11.06
C LEU A 34 -4.43 -1.81 -9.98
N ALA A 35 -4.95 -1.24 -8.91
CA ALA A 35 -5.54 -2.06 -7.85
C ALA A 35 -6.82 -2.74 -8.37
N LYS A 36 -7.63 -2.00 -9.11
CA LYS A 36 -8.90 -2.54 -9.60
C LYS A 36 -8.70 -3.65 -10.62
N ASN A 37 -7.68 -3.55 -11.45
CA ASN A 37 -7.47 -4.57 -12.48
C ASN A 37 -6.56 -5.70 -12.01
N GLY A 38 -6.13 -5.68 -10.75
CA GLY A 38 -5.34 -6.78 -10.19
C GLY A 38 -3.85 -6.68 -10.44
N SER A 39 -3.39 -5.63 -11.10
CA SER A 39 -1.96 -5.47 -11.36
C SER A 39 -1.18 -5.08 -10.12
N LEU A 40 -1.86 -4.47 -9.15
CA LEU A 40 -1.22 -4.04 -7.92
C LEU A 40 -1.93 -4.73 -6.76
N PRO A 41 -1.20 -5.47 -5.90
CA PRO A 41 -1.86 -6.22 -4.83
C PRO A 41 -2.41 -5.29 -3.76
N GLY A 42 -3.71 -5.29 -3.60
CA GLY A 42 -4.38 -4.48 -2.60
C GLY A 42 -5.65 -5.15 -2.13
N PHE A 43 -6.26 -4.58 -1.11
CA PHE A 43 -7.51 -5.11 -0.60
C PHE A 43 -8.36 -3.95 -0.11
N ARG A 44 -9.65 -4.18 -0.02
CA ARG A 44 -10.60 -3.15 0.39
C ARG A 44 -11.01 -3.37 1.82
N VAL A 45 -10.96 -2.29 2.59
CA VAL A 45 -11.37 -2.31 3.99
C VAL A 45 -12.35 -1.18 4.18
N GLY A 46 -13.62 -1.52 4.40
CA GLY A 46 -14.63 -0.50 4.61
C GLY A 46 -14.76 0.49 3.49
N GLY A 47 -14.58 0.06 2.25
CA GLY A 47 -14.69 0.94 1.10
C GLY A 47 -13.43 1.67 0.72
N SER A 48 -12.36 1.48 1.46
CA SER A 48 -11.08 2.12 1.16
C SER A 48 -10.05 1.08 0.76
N TRP A 49 -9.17 1.46 -0.17
CA TRP A 49 -8.09 0.57 -0.58
C TRP A 49 -6.95 0.63 0.42
N ARG A 50 -6.39 -0.52 0.70
CA ARG A 50 -5.18 -0.63 1.52
C ARG A 50 -4.24 -1.61 0.85
N PHE A 51 -2.95 -1.46 1.11
CA PHE A 51 -1.93 -2.24 0.43
C PHE A 51 -0.90 -2.71 1.44
N SER A 52 -0.42 -3.94 1.26
CA SER A 52 0.64 -4.46 2.10
C SER A 52 1.97 -4.09 1.47
N LYS A 53 2.81 -3.38 2.19
CA LYS A 53 4.10 -2.96 1.66
C LYS A 53 4.95 -4.17 1.26
N SER A 54 4.90 -5.23 2.06
CA SER A 54 5.70 -6.40 1.73
C SER A 54 5.21 -7.06 0.43
N ASN A 55 3.90 -7.05 0.18
CA ASN A 55 3.40 -7.60 -1.07
C ASN A 55 3.83 -6.76 -2.27
N ILE A 56 3.85 -5.45 -2.10
CA ILE A 56 4.31 -4.56 -3.17
C ILE A 56 5.79 -4.80 -3.44
N GLU A 57 6.58 -4.94 -2.40
CA GLU A 57 8.01 -5.19 -2.57
C GLU A 57 8.29 -6.51 -3.27
N LYS A 58 7.46 -7.52 -3.00
CA LYS A 58 7.65 -8.82 -3.63
C LYS A 58 7.41 -8.79 -5.13
N MET A 59 6.57 -7.89 -5.60
CA MET A 59 6.27 -7.85 -7.02
C MET A 59 7.27 -6.99 -7.80
N MET A 60 8.14 -6.28 -7.11
CA MET A 60 9.17 -5.46 -7.76
C MET A 60 10.50 -6.24 -7.92
#